data_67b82309f1f2a758fb268db924a51ba8
#
_entry.id   67b82309f1f2a758fb268db924a51ba8
#
_cell.length_a   1.000
_cell.length_b   1.000
_cell.length_c   1.000
_cell.angle_alpha   90.00
_cell.angle_beta   90.00
_cell.angle_gamma   90.00
#
_symmetry.space_group_name_H-M   'P 1'
#
loop_
_entity.id
_entity.type
_entity.pdbx_description
1 polymer ?
#
loop_
_entity_poly.entity_id
_entity_poly.type
_entity_poly.pdbx_seq_one_letter_code
_entity_poly.pdbx_strand_id
1 'polypeptide(L)'
;MSRLLVYLVTVIFCVTKTFAQSEPFYFIQLSDPQFGMLEKNKSFSQETKIMEKVVAVINNLNPAFVVITGDMVNDGEDQNQINEFKRICTLIKKNIPVYVLPGNHDLNQQSTDESISCYMDEYGYDCFCFHLNNSCFIGLNTPIIFANREEKEKKQLVWLEKNLENSQKCNHRILFGHYPFFVKEPNETNRYENIPIKKRKIYLDLMDKYRVSNMFAGHLHYNAMRSYGNFNITITNSICTPLGEDRIGIRIVKVYPDKIVHDYYGLDQIPSNITL
;
A
#
# COMPACT_ATOMS: atom_id res chain seq x y z
N MET A 1 10.77 -61.15 -54.17
CA MET A 1 10.39 -59.74 -53.97
C MET A 1 10.00 -59.49 -52.51
N SER A 2 10.92 -59.04 -51.69
CA SER A 2 10.68 -58.77 -50.24
C SER A 2 10.26 -57.27 -50.04
N ARG A 3 9.09 -57.05 -49.49
CA ARG A 3 8.59 -55.72 -49.17
C ARG A 3 9.10 -55.32 -47.78
N LEU A 4 9.97 -54.31 -47.74
CA LEU A 4 10.45 -53.69 -46.50
C LEU A 4 9.38 -52.73 -45.98
N LEU A 5 8.80 -53.02 -44.78
CA LEU A 5 7.83 -52.17 -44.10
C LEU A 5 8.63 -51.19 -43.23
N VAL A 6 8.62 -49.89 -43.58
CA VAL A 6 9.22 -48.82 -42.78
C VAL A 6 8.17 -48.30 -41.80
N TYR A 7 8.38 -48.52 -40.49
CA TYR A 7 7.56 -47.91 -39.43
C TYR A 7 8.06 -46.52 -39.12
N LEU A 8 7.25 -45.49 -39.40
CA LEU A 8 7.50 -44.12 -39.02
C LEU A 8 7.07 -43.94 -37.56
N VAL A 9 8.05 -43.84 -36.65
CA VAL A 9 7.77 -43.51 -35.24
C VAL A 9 7.70 -41.99 -35.09
N THR A 10 6.49 -41.46 -34.94
CA THR A 10 6.28 -40.03 -34.67
C THR A 10 6.47 -39.79 -33.17
N VAL A 11 7.61 -39.21 -32.79
CA VAL A 11 7.86 -38.75 -31.41
C VAL A 11 7.17 -37.41 -31.21
N ILE A 12 6.05 -37.41 -30.46
CA ILE A 12 5.37 -36.17 -30.05
C ILE A 12 6.15 -35.59 -28.87
N PHE A 13 6.92 -34.54 -29.12
CA PHE A 13 7.50 -33.69 -28.06
C PHE A 13 6.39 -32.88 -27.41
N CYS A 14 5.89 -33.32 -26.26
CA CYS A 14 5.01 -32.54 -25.43
C CYS A 14 5.86 -31.46 -24.72
N VAL A 15 5.93 -30.27 -25.31
CA VAL A 15 6.57 -29.10 -24.65
C VAL A 15 5.63 -28.64 -23.56
N THR A 16 5.82 -29.15 -22.35
CA THR A 16 5.21 -28.57 -21.16
C THR A 16 5.83 -27.19 -20.93
N LYS A 17 5.08 -26.13 -21.23
CA LYS A 17 5.45 -24.80 -20.76
C LYS A 17 5.38 -24.81 -19.24
N THR A 18 6.50 -25.05 -18.58
CA THR A 18 6.66 -24.72 -17.17
C THR A 18 6.56 -23.19 -17.06
N PHE A 19 5.40 -22.69 -16.64
CA PHE A 19 5.32 -21.31 -16.16
C PHE A 19 6.24 -21.26 -14.95
N ALA A 20 7.29 -20.47 -15.04
CA ALA A 20 8.15 -20.21 -13.89
C ALA A 20 7.24 -19.68 -12.78
N GLN A 21 7.15 -20.43 -11.68
CA GLN A 21 6.41 -20.00 -10.50
C GLN A 21 7.08 -18.72 -10.01
N SER A 22 6.29 -17.67 -9.75
CA SER A 22 6.86 -16.42 -9.25
C SER A 22 7.47 -16.66 -7.87
N GLU A 23 8.71 -16.20 -7.68
CA GLU A 23 9.40 -16.34 -6.41
C GLU A 23 8.68 -15.54 -5.31
N PRO A 24 8.54 -16.11 -4.10
CA PRO A 24 7.98 -15.38 -2.98
C PRO A 24 8.86 -14.17 -2.63
N PHE A 25 8.24 -13.12 -2.13
CA PHE A 25 8.94 -11.92 -1.66
C PHE A 25 8.15 -11.26 -0.53
N TYR A 26 8.72 -10.25 0.08
CA TYR A 26 8.01 -9.45 1.08
C TYR A 26 8.27 -7.97 0.89
N PHE A 27 7.33 -7.17 1.35
CA PHE A 27 7.44 -5.73 1.45
C PHE A 27 7.08 -5.25 2.86
N ILE A 28 7.42 -4.01 3.16
CA ILE A 28 7.08 -3.37 4.43
C ILE A 28 6.05 -2.28 4.17
N GLN A 29 4.98 -2.28 4.96
CA GLN A 29 4.05 -1.17 5.02
C GLN A 29 4.25 -0.40 6.32
N LEU A 30 4.37 0.92 6.19
CA LEU A 30 4.33 1.92 7.25
C LEU A 30 3.09 2.78 7.06
N SER A 31 2.66 3.42 8.13
CA SER A 31 1.58 4.41 8.06
C SER A 31 1.80 5.52 9.07
N ASP A 32 1.34 6.71 8.72
CA ASP A 32 1.21 7.85 9.61
C ASP A 32 2.51 8.18 10.38
N PRO A 33 3.67 8.40 9.69
CA PRO A 33 4.87 8.91 10.37
C PRO A 33 4.68 10.32 10.91
N GLN A 34 3.86 11.12 10.31
CA GLN A 34 3.21 12.35 10.76
C GLN A 34 4.15 13.32 11.51
N PHE A 35 5.26 13.68 10.83
CA PHE A 35 6.27 14.58 11.36
C PHE A 35 5.64 15.89 11.86
N GLY A 36 5.86 16.22 13.12
CA GLY A 36 5.30 17.39 13.80
C GLY A 36 4.10 17.09 14.70
N MET A 37 3.49 15.90 14.64
CA MET A 37 2.29 15.56 15.41
C MET A 37 2.55 15.53 16.92
N LEU A 38 3.61 14.88 17.37
CA LEU A 38 3.93 14.67 18.79
C LEU A 38 4.12 15.98 19.55
N GLU A 39 4.69 17.00 18.89
CA GLU A 39 4.96 18.30 19.50
C GLU A 39 4.10 19.43 18.92
N LYS A 40 2.96 19.10 18.28
CA LYS A 40 1.95 20.05 17.77
C LYS A 40 2.59 21.11 16.86
N ASN A 41 3.35 20.67 15.87
CA ASN A 41 4.09 21.46 14.88
C ASN A 41 5.21 22.36 15.46
N LYS A 42 5.58 22.20 16.73
CA LYS A 42 6.69 22.96 17.31
C LYS A 42 8.05 22.33 17.03
N SER A 43 8.08 21.02 16.86
CA SER A 43 9.25 20.21 16.54
C SER A 43 8.80 18.88 15.97
N PHE A 44 9.70 18.20 15.29
CA PHE A 44 9.55 16.82 14.80
C PHE A 44 10.73 15.93 15.19
N SER A 45 11.46 16.32 16.22
CA SER A 45 12.69 15.63 16.62
C SER A 45 12.44 14.22 17.14
N GLN A 46 11.25 13.95 17.67
CA GLN A 46 10.86 12.62 18.15
C GLN A 46 10.54 11.69 16.99
N GLU A 47 9.75 12.16 16.00
CA GLU A 47 9.43 11.43 14.79
C GLU A 47 10.71 11.12 13.99
N THR A 48 11.63 12.08 13.88
CA THR A 48 12.96 11.84 13.28
C THR A 48 13.68 10.66 13.94
N LYS A 49 13.79 10.64 15.27
CA LYS A 49 14.47 9.55 15.99
C LYS A 49 13.79 8.20 15.82
N ILE A 50 12.45 8.16 15.76
CA ILE A 50 11.69 6.95 15.53
C ILE A 50 11.96 6.46 14.12
N MET A 51 11.82 7.34 13.12
CA MET A 51 11.97 6.98 11.73
C MET A 51 13.40 6.59 11.35
N GLU A 52 14.43 7.17 11.96
CA GLU A 52 15.81 6.73 11.80
C GLU A 52 16.02 5.27 12.27
N LYS A 53 15.37 4.86 13.35
CA LYS A 53 15.37 3.45 13.80
C LYS A 53 14.64 2.55 12.81
N VAL A 54 13.50 3.02 12.30
CA VAL A 54 12.72 2.28 11.28
C VAL A 54 13.53 2.09 10.00
N VAL A 55 14.23 3.13 9.55
CA VAL A 55 15.14 3.06 8.39
C VAL A 55 16.25 2.04 8.62
N ALA A 56 16.85 2.01 9.80
CA ALA A 56 17.87 1.01 10.13
C ALA A 56 17.31 -0.42 10.02
N VAL A 57 16.09 -0.65 10.50
CA VAL A 57 15.38 -1.94 10.37
C VAL A 57 15.10 -2.27 8.90
N ILE A 58 14.55 -1.34 8.13
CA ILE A 58 14.27 -1.54 6.69
C ILE A 58 15.56 -1.92 5.96
N ASN A 59 16.64 -1.19 6.20
CA ASN A 59 17.93 -1.44 5.58
C ASN A 59 18.54 -2.80 5.95
N ASN A 60 18.32 -3.26 7.19
CA ASN A 60 18.74 -4.58 7.63
C ASN A 60 17.91 -5.70 6.97
N LEU A 61 16.59 -5.55 6.96
CA LEU A 61 15.67 -6.55 6.40
C LEU A 61 15.76 -6.62 4.87
N ASN A 62 16.04 -5.51 4.19
CA ASN A 62 16.17 -5.41 2.72
C ASN A 62 14.92 -5.94 1.99
N PRO A 63 13.71 -5.37 2.22
CA PRO A 63 12.48 -5.78 1.55
C PRO A 63 12.50 -5.47 0.05
N ALA A 64 11.60 -6.07 -0.72
CA ALA A 64 11.45 -5.78 -2.14
C ALA A 64 11.06 -4.31 -2.40
N PHE A 65 10.27 -3.71 -1.51
CA PHE A 65 9.93 -2.27 -1.49
C PHE A 65 9.33 -1.88 -0.13
N VAL A 66 9.16 -0.60 0.08
CA VAL A 66 8.43 -0.02 1.21
C VAL A 66 7.25 0.78 0.66
N VAL A 67 6.11 0.73 1.32
CA VAL A 67 4.97 1.63 1.05
C VAL A 67 4.57 2.36 2.32
N ILE A 68 4.33 3.68 2.21
CA ILE A 68 3.86 4.53 3.30
C ILE A 68 2.46 5.01 2.93
N THR A 69 1.48 4.65 3.75
CA THR A 69 0.06 4.83 3.44
C THR A 69 -0.51 6.12 4.00
N GLY A 70 0.19 7.23 3.78
CA GLY A 70 -0.28 8.59 4.06
C GLY A 70 0.15 9.16 5.39
N ASP A 71 -0.21 10.43 5.56
CA ASP A 71 0.13 11.27 6.71
C ASP A 71 1.64 11.25 7.01
N MET A 72 2.45 11.61 6.00
CA MET A 72 3.89 11.75 6.14
C MET A 72 4.25 12.90 7.09
N VAL A 73 3.48 13.98 7.01
CA VAL A 73 3.63 15.17 7.83
C VAL A 73 2.34 15.52 8.55
N ASN A 74 2.41 16.27 9.63
CA ASN A 74 1.24 16.76 10.35
C ASN A 74 0.65 18.02 9.73
N ASP A 75 1.47 18.79 9.04
CA ASP A 75 1.10 20.01 8.34
C ASP A 75 1.68 19.98 6.92
N GLY A 76 0.81 19.77 5.94
CA GLY A 76 1.18 19.66 4.52
C GLY A 76 1.71 20.95 3.90
N GLU A 77 1.68 22.08 4.63
CA GLU A 77 2.28 23.36 4.22
C GLU A 77 3.63 23.62 4.91
N ASP A 78 3.99 22.84 5.94
CA ASP A 78 5.28 23.01 6.63
C ASP A 78 6.42 22.35 5.84
N GLN A 79 7.13 23.17 5.08
CA GLN A 79 8.26 22.71 4.27
C GLN A 79 9.38 22.05 5.10
N ASN A 80 9.52 22.39 6.39
CA ASN A 80 10.54 21.76 7.23
C ASN A 80 10.17 20.32 7.56
N GLN A 81 8.90 20.04 7.85
CA GLN A 81 8.39 18.68 8.05
C GLN A 81 8.55 17.83 6.77
N ILE A 82 8.15 18.39 5.62
CA ILE A 82 8.28 17.75 4.31
C ILE A 82 9.75 17.42 4.01
N ASN A 83 10.64 18.39 4.17
CA ASN A 83 12.07 18.23 3.91
C ASN A 83 12.69 17.18 4.83
N GLU A 84 12.32 17.15 6.10
CA GLU A 84 12.83 16.17 7.05
C GLU A 84 12.33 14.74 6.70
N PHE A 85 11.04 14.59 6.41
CA PHE A 85 10.53 13.31 5.93
C PHE A 85 11.29 12.81 4.68
N LYS A 86 11.48 13.69 3.69
CA LYS A 86 12.24 13.37 2.47
C LYS A 86 13.70 13.02 2.79
N ARG A 87 14.35 13.75 3.69
CA ARG A 87 15.70 13.46 4.17
C ARG A 87 15.78 12.04 4.75
N ILE A 88 14.86 11.69 5.63
CA ILE A 88 14.78 10.35 6.23
C ILE A 88 14.63 9.28 5.14
N CYS A 89 13.77 9.49 4.16
CA CYS A 89 13.61 8.54 3.05
C CYS A 89 14.92 8.33 2.26
N THR A 90 15.79 9.36 2.14
CA THR A 90 17.09 9.20 1.48
C THR A 90 18.08 8.29 2.21
N LEU A 91 17.85 7.99 3.49
CA LEU A 91 18.66 7.07 4.29
C LEU A 91 18.33 5.60 4.01
N ILE A 92 17.21 5.32 3.33
CA ILE A 92 16.87 3.98 2.86
C ILE A 92 17.80 3.60 1.70
N LYS A 93 18.29 2.36 1.69
CA LYS A 93 19.18 1.87 0.63
C LYS A 93 18.56 2.07 -0.74
N LYS A 94 19.33 2.55 -1.72
CA LYS A 94 18.86 2.88 -3.08
C LYS A 94 18.22 1.73 -3.85
N ASN A 95 18.53 0.50 -3.48
CA ASN A 95 17.93 -0.69 -4.08
C ASN A 95 16.54 -1.04 -3.50
N ILE A 96 16.06 -0.32 -2.50
CA ILE A 96 14.73 -0.51 -1.89
C ILE A 96 13.83 0.64 -2.36
N PRO A 97 12.93 0.42 -3.32
CA PRO A 97 11.96 1.42 -3.74
C PRO A 97 11.04 1.83 -2.57
N VAL A 98 10.75 3.12 -2.46
CA VAL A 98 9.80 3.66 -1.48
C VAL A 98 8.64 4.30 -2.24
N TYR A 99 7.43 3.86 -1.96
CA TYR A 99 6.19 4.41 -2.52
C TYR A 99 5.44 5.13 -1.41
N VAL A 100 4.95 6.33 -1.69
CA VAL A 100 4.17 7.13 -0.74
C VAL A 100 2.79 7.44 -1.31
N LEU A 101 1.81 7.63 -0.44
CA LEU A 101 0.47 8.07 -0.80
C LEU A 101 0.08 9.22 0.12
N PRO A 102 -0.75 10.16 -0.35
CA PRO A 102 -1.21 11.22 0.53
C PRO A 102 -2.19 10.70 1.59
N GLY A 103 -2.04 11.21 2.80
CA GLY A 103 -3.07 11.20 3.83
C GLY A 103 -3.82 12.53 3.89
N ASN A 104 -4.72 12.68 4.85
CA ASN A 104 -5.48 13.91 5.00
C ASN A 104 -4.63 15.08 5.52
N HIS A 105 -3.65 14.82 6.35
CA HIS A 105 -2.72 15.84 6.84
C HIS A 105 -1.82 16.37 5.72
N ASP A 106 -1.33 15.51 4.84
CA ASP A 106 -0.55 15.89 3.67
C ASP A 106 -1.32 16.79 2.69
N LEU A 107 -2.67 16.69 2.69
CA LEU A 107 -3.57 17.48 1.83
C LEU A 107 -4.41 18.50 2.61
N ASN A 108 -3.90 18.98 3.76
CA ASN A 108 -4.51 20.02 4.60
C ASN A 108 -5.97 19.74 4.96
N GLN A 109 -6.30 18.48 5.28
CA GLN A 109 -7.63 17.96 5.67
C GLN A 109 -8.73 18.10 4.60
N GLN A 110 -8.62 19.01 3.65
CA GLN A 110 -9.67 19.37 2.70
C GLN A 110 -9.40 18.85 1.28
N SER A 111 -8.20 18.38 1.00
CA SER A 111 -7.77 17.91 -0.32
C SER A 111 -8.14 18.89 -1.44
N THR A 112 -7.83 20.16 -1.25
CA THR A 112 -8.10 21.21 -2.26
C THR A 112 -7.24 20.99 -3.51
N ASP A 113 -7.57 21.63 -4.61
CA ASP A 113 -6.77 21.54 -5.83
C ASP A 113 -5.34 22.06 -5.60
N GLU A 114 -5.21 23.07 -4.75
CA GLU A 114 -3.93 23.65 -4.35
C GLU A 114 -3.11 22.64 -3.53
N SER A 115 -3.66 22.09 -2.44
CA SER A 115 -2.95 21.10 -1.61
C SER A 115 -2.55 19.84 -2.38
N ILE A 116 -3.40 19.38 -3.30
CA ILE A 116 -3.07 18.27 -4.19
C ILE A 116 -1.92 18.65 -5.15
N SER A 117 -1.94 19.88 -5.70
CA SER A 117 -0.85 20.38 -6.55
C SER A 117 0.46 20.46 -5.78
N CYS A 118 0.45 21.04 -4.59
CA CYS A 118 1.63 21.10 -3.72
C CYS A 118 2.18 19.69 -3.41
N TYR A 119 1.30 18.75 -3.07
CA TYR A 119 1.71 17.36 -2.86
C TYR A 119 2.38 16.76 -4.11
N MET A 120 1.79 16.98 -5.28
CA MET A 120 2.32 16.50 -6.57
C MET A 120 3.69 17.12 -6.89
N ASP A 121 3.90 18.40 -6.57
CA ASP A 121 5.18 19.08 -6.76
C ASP A 121 6.26 18.49 -5.85
N GLU A 122 5.89 18.07 -4.63
CA GLU A 122 6.82 17.50 -3.65
C GLU A 122 7.16 16.03 -3.91
N TYR A 123 6.19 15.21 -4.31
CA TYR A 123 6.33 13.75 -4.41
C TYR A 123 6.22 13.21 -5.83
N GLY A 124 5.79 14.02 -6.80
CA GLY A 124 5.72 13.69 -8.23
C GLY A 124 4.48 12.89 -8.64
N TYR A 125 3.73 12.32 -7.72
CA TYR A 125 2.50 11.55 -7.97
C TYR A 125 1.64 11.47 -6.70
N ASP A 126 0.33 11.26 -6.86
CA ASP A 126 -0.63 11.03 -5.77
C ASP A 126 -1.31 9.65 -5.83
N CYS A 127 -1.04 8.91 -6.89
CA CYS A 127 -1.43 7.51 -7.06
C CYS A 127 -0.37 6.77 -7.86
N PHE A 128 -0.29 5.44 -7.71
CA PHE A 128 0.69 4.63 -8.44
C PHE A 128 0.13 3.26 -8.83
N CYS A 129 0.71 2.66 -9.87
CA CYS A 129 0.51 1.26 -10.22
C CYS A 129 1.83 0.66 -10.71
N PHE A 130 2.22 -0.46 -10.14
CA PHE A 130 3.37 -1.23 -10.62
C PHE A 130 3.14 -2.73 -10.47
N HIS A 131 3.99 -3.52 -11.13
CA HIS A 131 3.93 -4.98 -11.09
C HIS A 131 5.25 -5.55 -10.56
N LEU A 132 5.15 -6.57 -9.73
CA LEU A 132 6.29 -7.33 -9.24
C LEU A 132 5.87 -8.81 -9.06
N ASN A 133 6.68 -9.75 -9.58
CA ASN A 133 6.47 -11.20 -9.43
C ASN A 133 5.01 -11.64 -9.62
N ASN A 134 4.42 -11.26 -10.76
CA ASN A 134 3.04 -11.60 -11.12
C ASN A 134 1.96 -11.08 -10.14
N SER A 135 2.28 -10.03 -9.40
CA SER A 135 1.36 -9.29 -8.54
C SER A 135 1.25 -7.84 -9.00
N CYS A 136 0.06 -7.26 -8.87
CA CYS A 136 -0.24 -5.87 -9.19
C CYS A 136 -0.47 -5.08 -7.90
N PHE A 137 0.21 -3.94 -7.76
CA PHE A 137 0.18 -3.05 -6.61
C PHE A 137 -0.34 -1.69 -7.06
N ILE A 138 -1.43 -1.23 -6.44
CA ILE A 138 -2.12 0.00 -6.81
C ILE A 138 -2.29 0.88 -5.57
N GLY A 139 -1.73 2.07 -5.59
CA GLY A 139 -1.94 3.09 -4.57
C GLY A 139 -2.98 4.12 -4.99
N LEU A 140 -3.91 4.43 -4.11
CA LEU A 140 -5.01 5.38 -4.33
C LEU A 140 -4.87 6.61 -3.42
N ASN A 141 -5.13 7.78 -3.97
CA ASN A 141 -5.39 8.98 -3.19
C ASN A 141 -6.81 8.88 -2.62
N THR A 142 -6.95 8.23 -1.45
CA THR A 142 -8.26 8.08 -0.79
C THR A 142 -8.78 9.36 -0.13
N PRO A 143 -7.95 10.33 0.30
CA PRO A 143 -8.40 11.66 0.71
C PRO A 143 -9.30 12.38 -0.29
N ILE A 144 -9.04 12.32 -1.60
CA ILE A 144 -9.94 12.96 -2.60
C ILE A 144 -11.31 12.30 -2.67
N ILE A 145 -11.38 10.99 -2.40
CA ILE A 145 -12.65 10.24 -2.33
C ILE A 145 -13.42 10.67 -1.09
N PHE A 146 -12.73 10.74 0.07
CA PHE A 146 -13.31 11.19 1.34
C PHE A 146 -13.84 12.62 1.25
N ALA A 147 -13.03 13.55 0.71
CA ALA A 147 -13.38 14.96 0.57
C ALA A 147 -14.36 15.25 -0.59
N ASN A 148 -14.86 14.22 -1.27
CA ASN A 148 -15.80 14.33 -2.40
C ASN A 148 -15.29 15.27 -3.52
N ARG A 149 -14.02 15.12 -3.92
CA ARG A 149 -13.41 15.87 -5.03
C ARG A 149 -13.80 15.24 -6.37
N GLU A 150 -15.07 15.42 -6.76
CA GLU A 150 -15.75 14.63 -7.80
C GLU A 150 -14.97 14.48 -9.11
N GLU A 151 -14.42 15.57 -9.65
CA GLU A 151 -13.68 15.52 -10.94
C GLU A 151 -12.37 14.72 -10.84
N LYS A 152 -11.63 14.88 -9.73
CA LYS A 152 -10.39 14.14 -9.49
C LYS A 152 -10.67 12.67 -9.17
N GLU A 153 -11.67 12.43 -8.33
CA GLU A 153 -12.13 11.07 -8.01
C GLU A 153 -12.56 10.31 -9.27
N LYS A 154 -13.36 10.95 -10.13
CA LYS A 154 -13.79 10.33 -11.40
C LYS A 154 -12.61 9.95 -12.30
N LYS A 155 -11.61 10.82 -12.41
CA LYS A 155 -10.38 10.52 -13.16
C LYS A 155 -9.62 9.35 -12.53
N GLN A 156 -9.47 9.35 -11.21
CA GLN A 156 -8.83 8.26 -10.49
C GLN A 156 -9.59 6.93 -10.63
N LEU A 157 -10.93 6.97 -10.59
CA LEU A 157 -11.77 5.79 -10.74
C LEU A 157 -11.60 5.13 -12.12
N VAL A 158 -11.62 5.93 -13.19
CA VAL A 158 -11.35 5.45 -14.56
C VAL A 158 -9.93 4.87 -14.68
N TRP A 159 -8.96 5.55 -14.10
CA TRP A 159 -7.57 5.07 -14.05
C TRP A 159 -7.43 3.77 -13.26
N LEU A 160 -8.11 3.65 -12.10
CA LEU A 160 -8.14 2.43 -11.28
C LEU A 160 -8.71 1.27 -12.08
N GLU A 161 -9.89 1.43 -12.67
CA GLU A 161 -10.55 0.36 -13.42
C GLU A 161 -9.67 -0.13 -14.57
N LYS A 162 -9.04 0.78 -15.33
CA LYS A 162 -8.11 0.42 -16.40
C LYS A 162 -6.91 -0.39 -15.90
N ASN A 163 -6.33 -0.03 -14.75
CA ASN A 163 -5.20 -0.77 -14.19
C ASN A 163 -5.63 -2.15 -13.67
N LEU A 164 -6.81 -2.25 -13.06
CA LEU A 164 -7.37 -3.53 -12.63
C LEU A 164 -7.67 -4.44 -13.84
N GLU A 165 -8.20 -3.89 -14.93
CA GLU A 165 -8.41 -4.63 -16.17
C GLU A 165 -7.09 -5.16 -16.75
N ASN A 166 -6.04 -4.35 -16.79
CA ASN A 166 -4.71 -4.76 -17.26
C ASN A 166 -4.05 -5.80 -16.36
N SER A 167 -4.46 -5.88 -15.09
CA SER A 167 -3.88 -6.79 -14.09
C SER A 167 -4.56 -8.16 -14.01
N GLN A 168 -5.51 -8.50 -14.90
CA GLN A 168 -6.30 -9.74 -14.80
C GLN A 168 -5.45 -11.02 -14.81
N LYS A 169 -4.25 -10.97 -15.38
CA LYS A 169 -3.31 -12.10 -15.40
C LYS A 169 -2.47 -12.21 -14.11
N CYS A 170 -2.51 -11.20 -13.25
CA CYS A 170 -1.78 -11.23 -11.98
C CYS A 170 -2.45 -12.20 -11.00
N ASN A 171 -1.63 -12.89 -10.20
CA ASN A 171 -2.12 -13.74 -9.12
C ASN A 171 -2.79 -12.89 -8.03
N HIS A 172 -2.16 -11.77 -7.68
CA HIS A 172 -2.64 -10.87 -6.65
C HIS A 172 -2.85 -9.46 -7.20
N ARG A 173 -3.89 -8.80 -6.73
CA ARG A 173 -4.17 -7.36 -6.88
C ARG A 173 -4.32 -6.79 -5.50
N ILE A 174 -3.39 -5.91 -5.14
CA ILE A 174 -3.24 -5.35 -3.80
C ILE A 174 -3.40 -3.85 -3.91
N LEU A 175 -4.29 -3.28 -3.09
CA LEU A 175 -4.50 -1.85 -2.98
C LEU A 175 -3.79 -1.27 -1.77
N PHE A 176 -3.43 0.00 -1.89
CA PHE A 176 -2.99 0.85 -0.80
C PHE A 176 -3.79 2.15 -0.81
N GLY A 177 -4.01 2.71 0.35
CA GLY A 177 -4.64 4.01 0.52
C GLY A 177 -4.50 4.47 1.96
N HIS A 178 -4.84 5.71 2.25
CA HIS A 178 -4.82 6.21 3.62
C HIS A 178 -6.12 5.88 4.35
N TYR A 179 -7.26 6.39 3.88
CA TYR A 179 -8.57 6.05 4.44
C TYR A 179 -8.99 4.62 4.09
N PRO A 180 -9.42 3.80 5.06
CA PRO A 180 -10.08 2.53 4.77
C PRO A 180 -11.48 2.78 4.18
N PHE A 181 -11.98 1.87 3.33
CA PHE A 181 -13.34 1.98 2.83
C PHE A 181 -14.36 1.87 3.95
N PHE A 182 -14.13 1.00 4.92
CA PHE A 182 -14.94 0.86 6.13
C PHE A 182 -14.09 0.36 7.29
N VAL A 183 -14.56 0.59 8.52
CA VAL A 183 -13.88 0.23 9.77
C VAL A 183 -14.48 -1.00 10.43
N LYS A 184 -15.80 -1.17 10.36
CA LYS A 184 -16.54 -2.29 10.95
C LYS A 184 -17.22 -3.13 9.87
N GLU A 185 -18.05 -2.49 9.05
CA GLU A 185 -18.85 -3.14 8.03
C GLU A 185 -19.14 -2.19 6.85
N PRO A 186 -19.37 -2.71 5.64
CA PRO A 186 -19.53 -1.88 4.43
C PRO A 186 -20.68 -0.88 4.48
N ASN A 187 -21.74 -1.19 5.22
CA ASN A 187 -22.96 -0.35 5.34
C ASN A 187 -22.95 0.55 6.59
N GLU A 188 -21.86 0.62 7.35
CA GLU A 188 -21.75 1.54 8.49
C GLU A 188 -21.91 3.01 8.06
N THR A 189 -22.34 3.86 8.99
CA THR A 189 -22.56 5.29 8.75
C THR A 189 -21.25 6.01 8.39
N ASN A 190 -21.39 7.19 7.77
CA ASN A 190 -20.26 8.08 7.51
C ASN A 190 -19.63 8.53 8.82
N ARG A 191 -18.31 8.45 8.86
CA ARG A 191 -17.48 8.91 9.98
C ARG A 191 -16.21 9.54 9.42
N TYR A 192 -15.45 10.21 10.28
CA TYR A 192 -14.13 10.70 9.94
C TYR A 192 -13.17 9.59 9.55
N GLU A 193 -13.38 8.40 10.09
CA GLU A 193 -12.49 7.23 9.95
C GLU A 193 -12.68 6.44 8.65
N ASN A 194 -13.73 6.71 7.85
CA ASN A 194 -14.08 5.85 6.72
C ASN A 194 -14.50 6.63 5.47
N ILE A 195 -14.32 6.01 4.31
CA ILE A 195 -14.85 6.55 3.04
C ILE A 195 -16.38 6.64 3.12
N PRO A 196 -17.01 7.76 2.66
CA PRO A 196 -18.45 7.94 2.70
C PRO A 196 -19.24 6.81 2.03
N ILE A 197 -20.35 6.36 2.67
CA ILE A 197 -21.13 5.21 2.23
C ILE A 197 -21.60 5.28 0.77
N LYS A 198 -21.93 6.48 0.27
CA LYS A 198 -22.34 6.70 -1.13
C LYS A 198 -21.25 6.32 -2.14
N LYS A 199 -19.99 6.34 -1.72
CA LYS A 199 -18.83 6.03 -2.56
C LYS A 199 -18.43 4.57 -2.45
N ARG A 200 -18.51 3.97 -1.25
CA ARG A 200 -18.02 2.62 -0.94
C ARG A 200 -18.48 1.57 -1.93
N LYS A 201 -19.79 1.55 -2.26
CA LYS A 201 -20.35 0.52 -3.13
C LYS A 201 -19.64 0.45 -4.49
N ILE A 202 -19.34 1.59 -5.10
CA ILE A 202 -18.67 1.68 -6.40
C ILE A 202 -17.30 1.00 -6.33
N TYR A 203 -16.52 1.32 -5.29
CA TYR A 203 -15.19 0.72 -5.12
C TYR A 203 -15.26 -0.75 -4.75
N LEU A 204 -16.15 -1.15 -3.84
CA LEU A 204 -16.31 -2.55 -3.44
C LEU A 204 -16.78 -3.43 -4.61
N ASP A 205 -17.68 -2.92 -5.46
CA ASP A 205 -18.10 -3.62 -6.69
C ASP A 205 -16.91 -3.82 -7.66
N LEU A 206 -16.01 -2.82 -7.78
CA LEU A 206 -14.78 -2.98 -8.56
C LEU A 206 -13.82 -4.00 -7.94
N MET A 207 -13.67 -3.99 -6.61
CA MET A 207 -12.80 -4.96 -5.91
C MET A 207 -13.29 -6.38 -6.16
N ASP A 208 -14.59 -6.62 -6.08
CA ASP A 208 -15.19 -7.92 -6.36
C ASP A 208 -15.04 -8.29 -7.85
N LYS A 209 -15.43 -7.40 -8.77
CA LYS A 209 -15.34 -7.61 -10.23
C LYS A 209 -13.94 -8.04 -10.67
N TYR A 210 -12.90 -7.39 -10.14
CA TYR A 210 -11.52 -7.64 -10.51
C TYR A 210 -10.76 -8.52 -9.52
N ARG A 211 -11.45 -9.12 -8.54
CA ARG A 211 -10.87 -10.02 -7.53
C ARG A 211 -9.67 -9.41 -6.82
N VAL A 212 -9.79 -8.17 -6.38
CA VAL A 212 -8.82 -7.56 -5.48
C VAL A 212 -8.91 -8.27 -4.14
N SER A 213 -7.77 -8.75 -3.63
CA SER A 213 -7.77 -9.56 -2.40
C SER A 213 -7.53 -8.73 -1.13
N ASN A 214 -6.70 -7.71 -1.22
CA ASN A 214 -6.23 -6.96 -0.05
C ASN A 214 -6.16 -5.47 -0.32
N MET A 215 -6.48 -4.69 0.70
CA MET A 215 -6.12 -3.29 0.83
C MET A 215 -5.38 -3.08 2.15
N PHE A 216 -4.27 -2.35 2.09
CA PHE A 216 -3.56 -1.87 3.27
C PHE A 216 -3.79 -0.38 3.42
N ALA A 217 -4.24 0.03 4.60
CA ALA A 217 -4.62 1.41 4.92
C ALA A 217 -3.95 1.90 6.21
N GLY A 218 -4.07 3.19 6.49
CA GLY A 218 -3.62 3.85 7.71
C GLY A 218 -4.75 4.60 8.42
N HIS A 219 -4.49 5.88 8.77
CA HIS A 219 -5.44 6.85 9.28
C HIS A 219 -5.95 6.64 10.70
N LEU A 220 -6.15 5.40 11.12
CA LEU A 220 -6.80 5.12 12.40
C LEU A 220 -5.84 5.01 13.58
N HIS A 221 -4.54 5.00 13.33
CA HIS A 221 -3.50 4.90 14.36
C HIS A 221 -3.67 3.69 15.29
N TYR A 222 -4.29 2.61 14.81
CA TYR A 222 -4.36 1.30 15.46
C TYR A 222 -4.47 0.17 14.44
N ASN A 223 -4.12 -1.05 14.82
CA ASN A 223 -4.25 -2.20 13.94
C ASN A 223 -5.68 -2.75 13.93
N ALA A 224 -6.20 -2.98 12.73
CA ALA A 224 -7.46 -3.70 12.56
C ALA A 224 -7.46 -4.46 11.22
N MET A 225 -8.30 -5.49 11.14
CA MET A 225 -8.56 -6.21 9.90
C MET A 225 -10.05 -6.47 9.76
N ARG A 226 -10.57 -6.26 8.56
CA ARG A 226 -11.97 -6.49 8.21
C ARG A 226 -12.05 -7.14 6.83
N SER A 227 -13.12 -7.89 6.62
CA SER A 227 -13.33 -8.59 5.35
C SER A 227 -14.71 -8.27 4.77
N TYR A 228 -14.78 -8.23 3.45
CA TYR A 228 -16.01 -8.15 2.67
C TYR A 228 -15.89 -9.11 1.49
N GLY A 229 -16.62 -10.25 1.55
CA GLY A 229 -16.38 -11.33 0.61
C GLY A 229 -14.93 -11.81 0.65
N ASN A 230 -14.27 -11.80 -0.49
CA ASN A 230 -12.85 -12.16 -0.62
C ASN A 230 -11.88 -10.98 -0.47
N PHE A 231 -12.38 -9.79 -0.22
CA PHE A 231 -11.60 -8.56 -0.06
C PHE A 231 -11.33 -8.28 1.41
N ASN A 232 -10.07 -8.15 1.78
CA ASN A 232 -9.62 -7.83 3.12
C ASN A 232 -9.08 -6.41 3.19
N ILE A 233 -9.52 -5.65 4.20
CA ILE A 233 -8.94 -4.35 4.53
C ILE A 233 -8.12 -4.52 5.80
N THR A 234 -6.85 -4.21 5.72
CA THR A 234 -5.92 -4.21 6.84
C THR A 234 -5.51 -2.78 7.15
N ILE A 235 -5.86 -2.33 8.33
CA ILE A 235 -5.48 -1.02 8.84
C ILE A 235 -4.22 -1.20 9.66
N THR A 236 -3.21 -0.37 9.40
CA THR A 236 -1.93 -0.43 10.09
C THR A 236 -1.81 0.77 11.02
N ASN A 237 -1.33 0.51 12.22
CA ASN A 237 -1.09 1.50 13.26
C ASN A 237 -0.09 2.57 12.80
N SER A 238 -0.21 3.77 13.36
CA SER A 238 0.78 4.84 13.16
C SER A 238 2.14 4.42 13.66
N ILE A 239 3.17 4.76 12.89
CA ILE A 239 4.56 4.51 13.28
C ILE A 239 5.07 5.48 14.35
N CYS A 240 4.40 6.60 14.59
CA CYS A 240 4.83 7.60 15.58
C CYS A 240 3.79 7.86 16.67
N THR A 241 2.50 7.82 16.36
CA THR A 241 1.40 8.26 17.25
C THR A 241 0.29 7.23 17.38
N PRO A 242 0.55 6.04 17.95
CA PRO A 242 -0.49 5.01 18.13
C PRO A 242 -1.60 5.50 19.06
N LEU A 243 -2.87 5.23 18.69
CA LEU A 243 -4.05 5.54 19.50
C LEU A 243 -4.66 4.31 20.19
N GLY A 244 -4.20 3.10 19.87
CA GLY A 244 -4.61 1.85 20.49
C GLY A 244 -3.60 1.34 21.50
N GLU A 245 -3.72 0.05 21.83
CA GLU A 245 -2.81 -0.65 22.74
C GLU A 245 -1.54 -1.15 22.04
N ASP A 246 -1.54 -1.12 20.70
CA ASP A 246 -0.42 -1.57 19.89
C ASP A 246 0.79 -0.63 20.04
N ARG A 247 1.97 -1.24 20.07
CA ARG A 247 3.22 -0.48 20.09
C ARG A 247 3.53 0.11 18.71
N ILE A 248 4.39 1.11 18.68
CA ILE A 248 5.03 1.61 17.46
C ILE A 248 5.69 0.43 16.73
N GLY A 249 5.42 0.29 15.44
CA GLY A 249 5.89 -0.88 14.68
C GLY A 249 5.69 -0.78 13.18
N ILE A 250 5.99 -1.86 12.50
CA ILE A 250 5.89 -2.01 11.05
C ILE A 250 5.04 -3.24 10.69
N ARG A 251 4.39 -3.20 9.53
CA ARG A 251 3.76 -4.38 8.96
C ARG A 251 4.66 -5.00 7.90
N ILE A 252 4.93 -6.30 8.05
CA ILE A 252 5.65 -7.11 7.07
C ILE A 252 4.63 -7.94 6.31
N VAL A 253 4.63 -7.82 4.98
CA VAL A 253 3.68 -8.51 4.10
C VAL A 253 4.46 -9.44 3.18
N LYS A 254 4.22 -10.73 3.31
CA LYS A 254 4.80 -11.80 2.51
C LYS A 254 3.84 -12.15 1.38
N VAL A 255 4.33 -12.12 0.15
CA VAL A 255 3.58 -12.43 -1.06
C VAL A 255 4.10 -13.74 -1.64
N TYR A 256 3.27 -14.76 -1.56
CA TYR A 256 3.51 -16.06 -2.18
C TYR A 256 2.74 -16.16 -3.50
N PRO A 257 3.03 -17.13 -4.36
CA PRO A 257 2.29 -17.28 -5.62
C PRO A 257 0.78 -17.47 -5.45
N ASP A 258 0.35 -18.06 -4.33
CA ASP A 258 -1.04 -18.49 -4.06
C ASP A 258 -1.70 -17.74 -2.89
N LYS A 259 -0.95 -17.01 -2.08
CA LYS A 259 -1.47 -16.34 -0.87
C LYS A 259 -0.66 -15.12 -0.46
N ILE A 260 -1.29 -14.28 0.37
CA ILE A 260 -0.65 -13.16 1.06
C ILE A 260 -0.77 -13.41 2.55
N VAL A 261 0.35 -13.28 3.27
CA VAL A 261 0.42 -13.41 4.73
C VAL A 261 1.09 -12.16 5.29
N HIS A 262 0.54 -11.59 6.35
CA HIS A 262 1.13 -10.41 6.94
C HIS A 262 0.98 -10.38 8.46
N ASP A 263 1.98 -9.79 9.10
CA ASP A 263 2.02 -9.59 10.54
C ASP A 263 2.49 -8.18 10.87
N TYR A 264 2.00 -7.63 11.97
CA TYR A 264 2.47 -6.38 12.56
C TYR A 264 3.46 -6.67 13.68
N TYR A 265 4.60 -6.00 13.65
CA TYR A 265 5.68 -6.16 14.61
C TYR A 265 5.98 -4.83 15.30
N GLY A 266 5.94 -4.79 16.62
CA GLY A 266 6.53 -3.70 17.39
C GLY A 266 8.02 -3.58 17.09
N LEU A 267 8.59 -2.36 17.12
CA LEU A 267 10.00 -2.13 16.77
C LEU A 267 10.99 -2.97 17.57
N ASP A 268 10.62 -3.35 18.79
CA ASP A 268 11.39 -4.25 19.69
C ASP A 268 11.18 -5.74 19.44
N GLN A 269 10.27 -6.10 18.54
CA GLN A 269 9.85 -7.48 18.25
C GLN A 269 10.12 -7.90 16.79
N ILE A 270 10.74 -7.03 16.01
CA ILE A 270 11.00 -7.31 14.60
C ILE A 270 12.03 -8.42 14.47
N PRO A 271 11.72 -9.51 13.75
CA PRO A 271 12.67 -10.60 13.54
C PRO A 271 13.89 -10.10 12.77
N SER A 272 15.07 -10.62 13.10
CA SER A 272 16.33 -10.27 12.42
C SER A 272 16.36 -10.72 10.96
N ASN A 273 15.60 -11.77 10.63
CA ASN A 273 15.46 -12.31 9.27
C ASN A 273 14.00 -12.67 8.99
N ILE A 274 13.58 -12.48 7.74
CA ILE A 274 12.25 -12.85 7.26
C ILE A 274 12.37 -14.13 6.44
N THR A 275 11.79 -15.21 6.95
CA THR A 275 11.66 -16.47 6.19
C THR A 275 10.41 -16.41 5.30
N LEU A 276 10.56 -16.72 4.01
CA LEU A 276 9.50 -16.83 3.00
C LEU A 276 9.10 -18.29 2.81
#